data_e6bad8fce9719f84c171397b3cdbc3f7
#
_entry.id   e6bad8fce9719f84c171397b3cdbc3f7
#
_cell.length_a   1.000
_cell.length_b   1.000
_cell.length_c   1.000
_cell.angle_alpha   90.00
_cell.angle_beta   90.00
_cell.angle_gamma   90.00
#
_symmetry.space_group_name_H-M   'P 1'
#
loop_
_entity.id
_entity.type
_entity.pdbx_description
1 polymer ?
#
loop_
_entity_poly.entity_id
_entity_poly.type
_entity_poly.pdbx_seq_one_letter_code
_entity_poly.pdbx_strand_id
1 'polypeptide(L)'
;MKTGISRPAVRARLASASALVLAVLCAPVQAAPLYHIAHEVKIPGDEGWDYLTFEQGGHRLFIAHGTQVTVVDTDQLAVTGAIADTPGVHGVALAPDLGRGYVSAGRSNTIVVFDLKSLARLKEIKATGENPDAIIYDAPTQRVLAFNGRGRNATVIDAKTDQVVGTIALDAKPEFAVSDGKGHVYVNLEDRNSLAQIDPQRQAVTAVWKIDGCEEPSGLAMDVQGQRLFAGCGNKVMAVVDATNGRTLGTAPIGEGVDATAWDPHIRLAFASCGEGVLTVIALSASGAPEVAQSLATQRGARTMALDERSHRIFLVTANFGPPPAATAEHPHPRPAILPGTFRLLIVEPGKAVTASSGRR
;
A
#
# COMPACT_ATOMS: atom_id res chain seq x y z
N MET A 1 23.39 -37.68 96.34
CA MET A 1 23.43 -38.03 94.96
C MET A 1 22.54 -37.04 94.16
N LYS A 2 23.14 -36.11 93.42
CA LYS A 2 22.48 -35.09 92.69
C LYS A 2 22.63 -35.36 91.20
N THR A 3 21.50 -35.64 90.54
CA THR A 3 21.44 -35.86 89.08
C THR A 3 21.18 -34.53 88.41
N GLY A 4 22.10 -34.06 87.59
CA GLY A 4 21.94 -32.85 86.76
C GLY A 4 21.30 -33.19 85.45
N ILE A 5 20.25 -32.46 85.09
CA ILE A 5 19.59 -32.55 83.81
C ILE A 5 20.07 -31.38 82.97
N SER A 6 20.81 -31.68 81.88
CA SER A 6 21.18 -30.68 80.87
C SER A 6 20.09 -30.43 79.88
N ARG A 7 19.71 -29.18 79.66
CA ARG A 7 18.77 -28.73 78.61
C ARG A 7 19.53 -28.47 77.31
N PRO A 8 19.03 -28.87 76.13
CA PRO A 8 19.61 -28.49 74.86
C PRO A 8 19.19 -27.10 74.40
N ALA A 9 20.13 -26.32 73.97
CA ALA A 9 19.92 -24.99 73.38
C ALA A 9 19.29 -25.07 71.96
N VAL A 10 18.13 -24.49 71.80
CA VAL A 10 17.46 -24.30 70.48
C VAL A 10 18.10 -23.11 69.79
N ARG A 11 18.84 -23.36 68.68
CA ARG A 11 19.35 -22.33 67.77
C ARG A 11 18.22 -21.94 66.79
N ALA A 12 17.69 -20.75 66.97
CA ALA A 12 16.79 -20.12 65.99
C ALA A 12 17.58 -19.76 64.69
N ARG A 13 17.21 -20.36 63.56
CA ARG A 13 17.70 -19.94 62.25
C ARG A 13 16.79 -18.80 61.74
N LEU A 14 17.33 -17.59 61.64
CA LEU A 14 16.71 -16.52 60.89
C LEU A 14 16.77 -16.84 59.40
N ALA A 15 15.65 -17.08 58.77
CA ALA A 15 15.52 -17.17 57.34
C ALA A 15 15.36 -15.75 56.77
N SER A 16 16.38 -15.23 56.10
CA SER A 16 16.32 -13.97 55.38
C SER A 16 15.53 -14.21 54.08
N ALA A 17 14.30 -13.70 54.00
CA ALA A 17 13.52 -13.68 52.78
C ALA A 17 13.98 -12.50 51.90
N SER A 18 14.77 -12.78 50.89
CA SER A 18 15.11 -11.77 49.87
C SER A 18 13.91 -11.58 48.94
N ALA A 19 13.23 -10.46 49.10
CA ALA A 19 12.17 -10.01 48.19
C ALA A 19 12.81 -9.56 46.84
N LEU A 20 12.67 -10.36 45.78
CA LEU A 20 13.05 -9.99 44.43
C LEU A 20 12.02 -8.98 43.90
N VAL A 21 12.37 -7.70 43.88
CA VAL A 21 11.56 -6.66 43.23
C VAL A 21 11.77 -6.77 41.73
N LEU A 22 10.80 -7.33 41.05
CA LEU A 22 10.75 -7.36 39.59
C LEU A 22 10.38 -5.95 39.08
N ALA A 23 11.38 -5.16 38.70
CA ALA A 23 11.15 -3.88 38.02
C ALA A 23 10.63 -4.17 36.60
N VAL A 24 9.32 -4.02 36.40
CA VAL A 24 8.73 -4.02 35.08
C VAL A 24 9.19 -2.73 34.39
N LEU A 25 10.18 -2.84 33.50
CA LEU A 25 10.56 -1.77 32.60
C LEU A 25 9.43 -1.55 31.59
N CYS A 26 8.52 -0.63 31.89
CA CYS A 26 7.63 -0.07 30.90
C CYS A 26 8.47 0.70 29.88
N ALA A 27 8.79 0.08 28.74
CA ALA A 27 9.32 0.82 27.59
C ALA A 27 8.30 1.90 27.21
N PRO A 28 8.71 3.15 27.00
CA PRO A 28 7.80 4.18 26.53
C PRO A 28 7.21 3.75 25.18
N VAL A 29 5.90 3.64 25.12
CA VAL A 29 5.19 3.51 23.84
C VAL A 29 5.43 4.82 23.11
N GLN A 30 6.29 4.79 22.11
CA GLN A 30 6.56 5.95 21.28
C GLN A 30 5.28 6.24 20.49
N ALA A 31 4.67 7.38 20.74
CA ALA A 31 3.49 7.80 19.99
C ALA A 31 3.83 7.84 18.50
N ALA A 32 2.92 7.35 17.66
CA ALA A 32 3.10 7.43 16.21
C ALA A 32 3.29 8.90 15.78
N PRO A 33 4.17 9.18 14.81
CA PRO A 33 4.32 10.54 14.30
C PRO A 33 3.00 11.02 13.70
N LEU A 34 2.62 12.26 14.02
CA LEU A 34 1.47 12.89 13.39
C LEU A 34 1.86 13.34 11.98
N TYR A 35 0.97 13.12 11.02
CA TYR A 35 1.14 13.50 9.61
C TYR A 35 0.41 14.81 9.31
N HIS A 36 0.94 15.60 8.38
CA HIS A 36 0.32 16.83 7.89
C HIS A 36 0.66 17.06 6.40
N ILE A 37 -0.16 17.82 5.70
CA ILE A 37 0.14 18.26 4.33
C ILE A 37 1.22 19.33 4.43
N ALA A 38 2.42 19.02 3.94
CA ALA A 38 3.57 19.93 3.97
C ALA A 38 3.65 20.81 2.72
N HIS A 39 3.34 20.24 1.55
CA HIS A 39 3.44 20.95 0.27
C HIS A 39 2.30 20.57 -0.67
N GLU A 40 1.96 21.50 -1.55
CA GLU A 40 1.10 21.30 -2.71
C GLU A 40 1.84 21.78 -3.96
N VAL A 41 1.89 20.95 -4.99
CA VAL A 41 2.58 21.24 -6.24
C VAL A 41 1.64 21.05 -7.42
N LYS A 42 1.45 22.07 -8.24
CA LYS A 42 0.66 21.95 -9.48
C LYS A 42 1.37 21.04 -10.47
N ILE A 43 0.64 20.11 -11.02
CA ILE A 43 1.07 19.20 -12.08
C ILE A 43 0.32 19.58 -13.36
N PRO A 44 1.00 19.71 -14.51
CA PRO A 44 0.33 19.96 -15.78
C PRO A 44 -0.59 18.83 -16.21
N GLY A 45 -1.69 19.17 -16.89
CA GLY A 45 -2.69 18.25 -17.41
C GLY A 45 -4.00 18.34 -16.66
N ASP A 46 -5.07 17.99 -17.37
CA ASP A 46 -6.47 18.09 -16.88
C ASP A 46 -7.19 16.75 -17.00
N GLU A 47 -6.46 15.67 -17.26
CA GLU A 47 -7.00 14.33 -17.38
C GLU A 47 -7.20 13.67 -16.00
N GLY A 48 -7.94 12.57 -15.97
CA GLY A 48 -8.06 11.74 -14.77
C GLY A 48 -6.75 11.04 -14.43
N TRP A 49 -6.63 10.64 -13.20
CA TRP A 49 -5.45 9.92 -12.69
C TRP A 49 -5.85 8.58 -12.08
N ASP A 50 -4.82 7.74 -11.89
CA ASP A 50 -4.96 6.46 -11.22
C ASP A 50 -3.76 6.19 -10.29
N TYR A 51 -3.17 4.98 -10.27
CA TYR A 51 -2.12 4.61 -9.33
C TYR A 51 -0.87 5.49 -9.43
N LEU A 52 -0.21 5.60 -8.29
CA LEU A 52 1.10 6.23 -8.15
C LEU A 52 2.13 5.15 -7.80
N THR A 53 3.33 5.27 -8.36
CA THR A 53 4.45 4.39 -8.02
C THR A 53 5.67 5.23 -7.68
N PHE A 54 6.22 5.05 -6.48
CA PHE A 54 7.45 5.72 -6.06
C PHE A 54 8.67 4.83 -6.32
N GLU A 55 9.70 5.39 -6.93
CA GLU A 55 10.98 4.72 -7.15
C GLU A 55 11.90 4.93 -5.94
N GLN A 56 11.96 3.93 -5.05
CA GLN A 56 12.66 4.03 -3.76
C GLN A 56 14.15 4.44 -3.87
N GLY A 57 14.84 4.04 -4.95
CA GLY A 57 16.25 4.38 -5.18
C GLY A 57 16.50 5.60 -6.06
N GLY A 58 15.51 6.08 -6.80
CA GLY A 58 15.66 7.13 -7.83
C GLY A 58 14.95 8.43 -7.50
N HIS A 59 14.26 8.54 -6.39
CA HIS A 59 13.52 9.72 -5.93
C HIS A 59 12.50 10.26 -6.95
N ARG A 60 11.94 9.36 -7.80
CA ARG A 60 10.96 9.71 -8.80
C ARG A 60 9.60 9.12 -8.46
N LEU A 61 8.59 9.95 -8.66
CA LEU A 61 7.19 9.55 -8.56
C LEU A 61 6.63 9.43 -9.97
N PHE A 62 6.07 8.26 -10.29
CA PHE A 62 5.37 7.95 -11.53
C PHE A 62 3.87 8.06 -11.26
N ILE A 63 3.19 8.93 -11.97
CA ILE A 63 1.75 9.22 -11.80
C ILE A 63 1.04 8.77 -13.07
N ALA A 64 0.17 7.76 -12.97
CA ALA A 64 -0.73 7.39 -14.06
C ALA A 64 -1.72 8.54 -14.31
N HIS A 65 -1.66 9.19 -15.49
CA HIS A 65 -2.38 10.40 -15.78
C HIS A 65 -2.98 10.38 -17.19
N GLY A 66 -4.21 9.90 -17.27
CA GLY A 66 -5.01 9.87 -18.49
C GLY A 66 -4.45 9.03 -19.62
N THR A 67 -3.60 9.64 -20.44
CA THR A 67 -2.98 9.02 -21.63
C THR A 67 -1.47 8.93 -21.55
N GLN A 68 -0.89 9.30 -20.41
CA GLN A 68 0.56 9.25 -20.17
C GLN A 68 0.86 8.92 -18.71
N VAL A 69 2.13 8.56 -18.43
CA VAL A 69 2.67 8.56 -17.07
C VAL A 69 3.47 9.85 -16.90
N THR A 70 3.07 10.69 -15.94
CA THR A 70 3.85 11.89 -15.56
C THR A 70 4.90 11.49 -14.53
N VAL A 71 6.15 11.92 -14.73
CA VAL A 71 7.26 11.64 -13.83
C VAL A 71 7.69 12.90 -13.10
N VAL A 72 7.67 12.84 -11.77
CA VAL A 72 8.01 13.95 -10.86
C VAL A 72 9.27 13.60 -10.08
N ASP A 73 10.24 14.51 -10.06
CA ASP A 73 11.35 14.47 -9.11
C ASP A 73 10.83 14.94 -7.74
N THR A 74 10.92 14.09 -6.73
CA THR A 74 10.35 14.34 -5.40
C THR A 74 11.23 15.18 -4.49
N ASP A 75 12.49 15.40 -4.85
CA ASP A 75 13.39 16.32 -4.14
C ASP A 75 13.23 17.75 -4.67
N GLN A 76 13.09 17.89 -5.99
CA GLN A 76 12.88 19.20 -6.64
C GLN A 76 11.40 19.60 -6.70
N LEU A 77 10.49 18.67 -6.46
CA LEU A 77 9.04 18.82 -6.59
C LEU A 77 8.64 19.35 -7.99
N ALA A 78 9.26 18.80 -9.01
CA ALA A 78 9.11 19.24 -10.39
C ALA A 78 8.87 18.06 -11.35
N VAL A 79 8.06 18.29 -12.38
CA VAL A 79 7.90 17.34 -13.48
C VAL A 79 9.19 17.29 -14.29
N THR A 80 9.78 16.10 -14.42
CA THR A 80 11.05 15.87 -15.12
C THR A 80 10.91 15.05 -16.39
N GLY A 81 9.76 14.45 -16.65
CA GLY A 81 9.52 13.66 -17.84
C GLY A 81 8.12 13.05 -17.90
N ALA A 82 7.88 12.32 -18.97
CA ALA A 82 6.65 11.55 -19.15
C ALA A 82 6.90 10.33 -20.04
N ILE A 83 6.08 9.28 -19.84
CA ILE A 83 5.95 8.15 -20.76
C ILE A 83 4.62 8.35 -21.50
N ALA A 84 4.70 8.75 -22.77
CA ALA A 84 3.55 9.05 -23.60
C ALA A 84 2.90 7.78 -24.20
N ASP A 85 1.76 7.97 -24.87
CA ASP A 85 1.05 6.93 -25.60
C ASP A 85 0.68 5.70 -24.76
N THR A 86 0.13 5.97 -23.57
CA THR A 86 -0.41 4.96 -22.64
C THR A 86 -1.90 5.20 -22.38
N PRO A 87 -2.79 5.03 -23.39
CA PRO A 87 -4.19 5.42 -23.31
C PRO A 87 -4.95 4.63 -22.25
N GLY A 88 -5.53 5.37 -21.28
CA GLY A 88 -6.19 4.77 -20.12
C GLY A 88 -5.19 4.08 -19.22
N VAL A 89 -4.07 4.77 -18.94
CA VAL A 89 -3.05 4.28 -18.02
C VAL A 89 -3.64 4.10 -16.62
N HIS A 90 -3.33 2.95 -16.01
CA HIS A 90 -3.71 2.64 -14.63
C HIS A 90 -2.49 2.56 -13.70
N GLY A 91 -1.51 1.72 -13.98
CA GLY A 91 -0.40 1.47 -13.08
C GLY A 91 0.97 1.40 -13.75
N VAL A 92 2.01 1.49 -12.92
CA VAL A 92 3.42 1.38 -13.32
C VAL A 92 4.12 0.39 -12.40
N ALA A 93 4.76 -0.63 -12.97
CA ALA A 93 5.66 -1.53 -12.27
C ALA A 93 7.11 -1.20 -12.64
N LEU A 94 7.99 -1.12 -11.65
CA LEU A 94 9.41 -0.84 -11.86
C LEU A 94 10.24 -2.11 -11.63
N ALA A 95 11.16 -2.41 -12.57
CA ALA A 95 12.13 -3.49 -12.49
C ALA A 95 13.55 -2.89 -12.52
N PRO A 96 14.02 -2.27 -11.43
CA PRO A 96 15.26 -1.51 -11.41
C PRO A 96 16.49 -2.38 -11.68
N ASP A 97 16.48 -3.64 -11.28
CA ASP A 97 17.51 -4.64 -11.56
C ASP A 97 17.66 -4.94 -13.06
N LEU A 98 16.62 -4.69 -13.86
CA LEU A 98 16.61 -4.84 -15.32
C LEU A 98 16.68 -3.50 -16.05
N GLY A 99 16.68 -2.38 -15.33
CA GLY A 99 16.65 -1.03 -15.91
C GLY A 99 15.38 -0.73 -16.69
N ARG A 100 14.25 -1.36 -16.35
CA ARG A 100 12.98 -1.29 -17.07
C ARG A 100 11.81 -0.92 -16.20
N GLY A 101 10.78 -0.40 -16.84
CA GLY A 101 9.46 -0.23 -16.24
C GLY A 101 8.38 -0.69 -17.21
N TYR A 102 7.20 -0.97 -16.65
CA TYR A 102 6.04 -1.51 -17.35
C TYR A 102 4.81 -0.70 -16.98
N VAL A 103 4.04 -0.29 -17.96
CA VAL A 103 2.82 0.52 -17.78
C VAL A 103 1.62 -0.27 -18.27
N SER A 104 0.59 -0.41 -17.44
CA SER A 104 -0.69 -0.96 -17.89
C SER A 104 -1.52 0.14 -18.57
N ALA A 105 -1.91 -0.09 -19.82
CA ALA A 105 -2.72 0.81 -20.63
C ALA A 105 -4.07 0.14 -20.94
N GLY A 106 -5.04 0.36 -20.03
CA GLY A 106 -6.31 -0.38 -20.02
C GLY A 106 -7.16 -0.16 -21.25
N ARG A 107 -7.18 1.07 -21.79
CA ARG A 107 -8.02 1.39 -22.96
C ARG A 107 -7.52 0.71 -24.25
N SER A 108 -6.22 0.49 -24.38
CA SER A 108 -5.62 -0.20 -25.52
C SER A 108 -5.46 -1.72 -25.30
N ASN A 109 -5.68 -2.22 -24.09
CA ASN A 109 -5.40 -3.60 -23.69
C ASN A 109 -3.94 -3.99 -23.93
N THR A 110 -3.00 -3.10 -23.56
CA THR A 110 -1.56 -3.29 -23.76
C THR A 110 -0.75 -3.00 -22.51
N ILE A 111 0.46 -3.52 -22.47
CA ILE A 111 1.49 -3.16 -21.50
C ILE A 111 2.63 -2.49 -22.27
N VAL A 112 2.98 -1.25 -21.88
CA VAL A 112 4.09 -0.50 -22.48
C VAL A 112 5.34 -0.74 -21.65
N VAL A 113 6.42 -1.20 -22.29
CA VAL A 113 7.74 -1.34 -21.67
C VAL A 113 8.56 -0.09 -21.95
N PHE A 114 9.21 0.45 -20.94
CA PHE A 114 10.07 1.62 -21.09
C PHE A 114 11.43 1.45 -20.41
N ASP A 115 12.43 2.17 -20.88
CA ASP A 115 13.74 2.28 -20.25
C ASP A 115 13.64 3.16 -19.00
N LEU A 116 14.00 2.62 -17.85
CA LEU A 116 13.79 3.31 -16.57
C LEU A 116 14.63 4.58 -16.45
N LYS A 117 15.79 4.65 -17.08
CA LYS A 117 16.69 5.81 -17.01
C LYS A 117 16.25 6.96 -17.94
N SER A 118 16.00 6.64 -19.19
CA SER A 118 15.68 7.64 -20.23
C SER A 118 14.19 7.91 -20.39
N LEU A 119 13.32 7.08 -19.78
CA LEU A 119 11.87 7.05 -19.95
C LEU A 119 11.41 6.74 -21.37
N ALA A 120 12.32 6.34 -22.26
CA ALA A 120 12.02 6.02 -23.63
C ALA A 120 11.20 4.73 -23.72
N ARG A 121 10.14 4.77 -24.51
CA ARG A 121 9.34 3.59 -24.83
C ARG A 121 10.18 2.58 -25.62
N LEU A 122 10.22 1.34 -25.16
CA LEU A 122 10.98 0.25 -25.78
C LEU A 122 10.10 -0.70 -26.60
N LYS A 123 8.92 -1.06 -26.05
CA LYS A 123 8.06 -2.09 -26.62
C LYS A 123 6.62 -1.92 -26.16
N GLU A 124 5.70 -2.46 -26.93
CA GLU A 124 4.32 -2.69 -26.54
C GLU A 124 4.01 -4.18 -26.56
N ILE A 125 3.35 -4.65 -25.53
CA ILE A 125 2.96 -6.03 -25.32
C ILE A 125 1.43 -6.07 -25.26
N LYS A 126 0.80 -6.93 -26.04
CA LYS A 126 -0.65 -7.14 -25.93
C LYS A 126 -0.97 -7.94 -24.67
N ALA A 127 -1.89 -7.43 -23.85
CA ALA A 127 -2.42 -8.17 -22.72
C ALA A 127 -3.21 -9.40 -23.17
N THR A 128 -3.26 -10.42 -22.32
CA THR A 128 -4.06 -11.63 -22.58
C THR A 128 -5.51 -11.50 -22.17
N GLY A 129 -5.87 -10.37 -21.55
CA GLY A 129 -7.21 -10.03 -21.12
C GLY A 129 -7.52 -8.56 -21.35
N GLU A 130 -8.77 -8.17 -21.08
CA GLU A 130 -9.25 -6.81 -21.25
C GLU A 130 -9.00 -5.95 -20.01
N ASN A 131 -8.66 -4.68 -20.25
CA ASN A 131 -8.43 -3.66 -19.25
C ASN A 131 -7.34 -4.08 -18.25
N PRO A 132 -6.05 -4.19 -18.69
CA PRO A 132 -4.94 -4.29 -17.75
C PRO A 132 -4.93 -3.06 -16.84
N ASP A 133 -5.00 -3.32 -15.53
CA ASP A 133 -5.20 -2.36 -14.46
C ASP A 133 -3.97 -2.38 -13.53
N ALA A 134 -4.08 -2.95 -12.35
CA ALA A 134 -2.93 -3.13 -11.49
C ALA A 134 -1.82 -3.93 -12.19
N ILE A 135 -0.58 -3.52 -11.94
CA ILE A 135 0.60 -4.17 -12.51
C ILE A 135 1.71 -4.22 -11.47
N ILE A 136 2.40 -5.35 -11.37
CA ILE A 136 3.47 -5.55 -10.40
C ILE A 136 4.65 -6.31 -11.04
N TYR A 137 5.86 -5.98 -10.60
CA TYR A 137 7.07 -6.76 -10.86
C TYR A 137 7.44 -7.58 -9.63
N ASP A 138 7.54 -8.88 -9.79
CA ASP A 138 8.04 -9.81 -8.77
C ASP A 138 9.50 -10.15 -9.05
N ALA A 139 10.42 -9.50 -8.34
CA ALA A 139 11.85 -9.61 -8.58
C ALA A 139 12.40 -11.04 -8.38
N PRO A 140 11.97 -11.84 -7.39
CA PRO A 140 12.46 -13.21 -7.23
C PRO A 140 12.19 -14.12 -8.43
N THR A 141 11.03 -13.99 -9.05
CA THR A 141 10.66 -14.81 -10.22
C THR A 141 10.97 -14.12 -11.54
N GLN A 142 11.30 -12.82 -11.50
CA GLN A 142 11.48 -11.95 -12.66
C GLN A 142 10.25 -11.99 -13.61
N ARG A 143 9.07 -11.94 -12.99
CA ARG A 143 7.78 -11.89 -13.68
C ARG A 143 7.11 -10.54 -13.45
N VAL A 144 6.52 -10.03 -14.54
CA VAL A 144 5.55 -8.94 -14.43
C VAL A 144 4.16 -9.54 -14.56
N LEU A 145 3.28 -9.21 -13.64
CA LEU A 145 1.87 -9.57 -13.66
C LEU A 145 1.06 -8.31 -13.92
N ALA A 146 0.34 -8.28 -15.05
CA ALA A 146 -0.64 -7.25 -15.33
C ALA A 146 -2.04 -7.84 -15.12
N PHE A 147 -2.76 -7.31 -14.15
CA PHE A 147 -4.07 -7.78 -13.75
C PHE A 147 -5.15 -7.13 -14.63
N ASN A 148 -5.89 -7.96 -15.36
CA ASN A 148 -6.89 -7.52 -16.34
C ASN A 148 -8.26 -7.46 -15.67
N GLY A 149 -8.71 -6.28 -15.25
CA GLY A 149 -9.91 -6.10 -14.45
C GLY A 149 -11.17 -6.65 -15.11
N ARG A 150 -11.39 -6.35 -16.40
CA ARG A 150 -12.51 -6.88 -17.18
C ARG A 150 -12.25 -8.31 -17.66
N GLY A 151 -11.00 -8.65 -17.94
CA GLY A 151 -10.57 -9.98 -18.35
C GLY A 151 -10.62 -11.04 -17.26
N ARG A 152 -10.70 -10.62 -15.96
CA ARG A 152 -10.75 -11.49 -14.77
C ARG A 152 -9.60 -12.50 -14.73
N ASN A 153 -8.43 -12.05 -15.15
CA ASN A 153 -7.21 -12.84 -15.24
C ASN A 153 -5.98 -11.95 -15.07
N ALA A 154 -4.79 -12.56 -15.05
CA ALA A 154 -3.52 -11.84 -15.08
C ALA A 154 -2.69 -12.29 -16.30
N THR A 155 -2.15 -11.32 -17.04
CA THR A 155 -1.12 -11.53 -18.05
C THR A 155 0.22 -11.70 -17.35
N VAL A 156 0.93 -12.80 -17.61
CA VAL A 156 2.27 -13.07 -17.07
C VAL A 156 3.31 -12.80 -18.13
N ILE A 157 4.25 -11.91 -17.81
CA ILE A 157 5.35 -11.51 -18.72
C ILE A 157 6.68 -11.93 -18.09
N ASP A 158 7.55 -12.53 -18.89
CA ASP A 158 8.95 -12.72 -18.52
C ASP A 158 9.69 -11.39 -18.70
N ALA A 159 10.15 -10.80 -17.60
CA ALA A 159 10.74 -9.47 -17.58
C ALA A 159 12.14 -9.40 -18.23
N LYS A 160 12.82 -10.55 -18.45
CA LYS A 160 14.10 -10.59 -19.16
C LYS A 160 13.93 -10.47 -20.68
N THR A 161 12.84 -11.06 -21.19
CA THR A 161 12.61 -11.17 -22.63
C THR A 161 11.50 -10.26 -23.14
N ASP A 162 10.70 -9.67 -22.22
CA ASP A 162 9.48 -8.92 -22.51
C ASP A 162 8.48 -9.71 -23.35
N GLN A 163 8.37 -11.02 -23.07
CA GLN A 163 7.44 -11.90 -23.74
C GLN A 163 6.34 -12.35 -22.78
N VAL A 164 5.10 -12.42 -23.28
CA VAL A 164 4.02 -13.08 -22.57
C VAL A 164 4.36 -14.56 -22.46
N VAL A 165 4.36 -15.09 -21.25
CA VAL A 165 4.65 -16.51 -20.97
C VAL A 165 3.44 -17.27 -20.46
N GLY A 166 2.34 -16.57 -20.16
CA GLY A 166 1.11 -17.22 -19.72
C GLY A 166 -0.01 -16.27 -19.32
N THR A 167 -1.09 -16.90 -18.89
CA THR A 167 -2.29 -16.24 -18.34
C THR A 167 -2.75 -17.00 -17.13
N ILE A 168 -3.04 -16.28 -16.02
CA ILE A 168 -3.58 -16.85 -14.80
C ILE A 168 -5.05 -16.46 -14.72
N ALA A 169 -5.95 -17.44 -14.77
CA ALA A 169 -7.38 -17.21 -14.50
C ALA A 169 -7.61 -16.89 -13.02
N LEU A 170 -8.41 -15.86 -12.75
CA LEU A 170 -8.74 -15.43 -11.38
C LEU A 170 -10.22 -15.63 -11.04
N ASP A 171 -11.06 -15.76 -12.07
CA ASP A 171 -12.53 -15.93 -11.97
C ASP A 171 -13.23 -14.80 -11.18
N ALA A 172 -12.54 -13.70 -10.98
CA ALA A 172 -12.97 -12.53 -10.21
C ALA A 172 -12.28 -11.27 -10.75
N LYS A 173 -12.81 -10.08 -10.43
CA LYS A 173 -12.22 -8.80 -10.78
C LYS A 173 -10.98 -8.55 -9.90
N PRO A 174 -9.76 -8.64 -10.45
CA PRO A 174 -8.56 -8.28 -9.70
C PRO A 174 -8.44 -6.76 -9.57
N GLU A 175 -7.98 -6.32 -8.41
CA GLU A 175 -7.62 -4.95 -8.09
C GLU A 175 -6.14 -4.87 -7.70
N PHE A 176 -5.76 -4.16 -6.64
CA PHE A 176 -4.37 -3.97 -6.26
C PHE A 176 -3.66 -5.27 -5.87
N ALA A 177 -2.36 -5.34 -6.18
CA ALA A 177 -1.53 -6.51 -5.89
C ALA A 177 -0.20 -6.13 -5.22
N VAL A 178 0.34 -7.05 -4.42
CA VAL A 178 1.65 -6.90 -3.76
C VAL A 178 2.45 -8.20 -3.84
N SER A 179 3.79 -8.09 -3.90
CA SER A 179 4.71 -9.23 -3.79
C SER A 179 5.25 -9.35 -2.37
N ASP A 180 5.47 -10.59 -1.89
CA ASP A 180 6.17 -10.84 -0.63
C ASP A 180 7.70 -10.78 -0.75
N GLY A 181 8.23 -10.55 -1.95
CA GLY A 181 9.66 -10.59 -2.24
C GLY A 181 10.29 -11.98 -2.10
N LYS A 182 9.48 -13.05 -2.05
CA LYS A 182 9.90 -14.46 -1.89
C LYS A 182 9.28 -15.37 -2.96
N GLY A 183 8.61 -14.77 -3.95
CA GLY A 183 8.01 -15.47 -5.08
C GLY A 183 6.53 -15.75 -4.94
N HIS A 184 5.81 -15.04 -4.06
CA HIS A 184 4.37 -15.02 -4.03
C HIS A 184 3.85 -13.60 -4.29
N VAL A 185 2.76 -13.53 -5.00
CA VAL A 185 2.00 -12.31 -5.24
C VAL A 185 0.59 -12.48 -4.65
N TYR A 186 0.13 -11.45 -3.96
CA TYR A 186 -1.22 -11.38 -3.42
C TYR A 186 -2.01 -10.34 -4.19
N VAL A 187 -3.27 -10.61 -4.50
CA VAL A 187 -4.14 -9.70 -5.23
C VAL A 187 -5.53 -9.67 -4.62
N ASN A 188 -6.10 -8.49 -4.48
CA ASN A 188 -7.50 -8.31 -4.11
C ASN A 188 -8.42 -8.77 -5.25
N LEU A 189 -9.46 -9.51 -4.90
CA LEU A 189 -10.55 -9.93 -5.77
C LEU A 189 -11.82 -9.18 -5.34
N GLU A 190 -12.04 -7.99 -5.94
CA GLU A 190 -13.01 -7.00 -5.50
C GLU A 190 -14.42 -7.58 -5.39
N ASP A 191 -14.94 -8.13 -6.48
CA ASP A 191 -16.30 -8.65 -6.58
C ASP A 191 -16.53 -10.01 -5.86
N ARG A 192 -15.52 -10.50 -5.16
CA ARG A 192 -15.57 -11.72 -4.35
C ARG A 192 -15.25 -11.49 -2.87
N ASN A 193 -14.93 -10.24 -2.47
CA ASN A 193 -14.53 -9.91 -1.10
C ASN A 193 -13.40 -10.83 -0.60
N SER A 194 -12.41 -11.06 -1.45
CA SER A 194 -11.41 -12.11 -1.25
C SER A 194 -10.01 -11.63 -1.64
N LEU A 195 -9.00 -12.37 -1.20
CA LEU A 195 -7.61 -12.29 -1.64
C LEU A 195 -7.22 -13.58 -2.35
N ALA A 196 -6.48 -13.48 -3.46
CA ALA A 196 -5.80 -14.61 -4.06
C ALA A 196 -4.30 -14.55 -3.77
N GLN A 197 -3.70 -15.69 -3.44
CA GLN A 197 -2.27 -15.91 -3.46
C GLN A 197 -1.88 -16.58 -4.78
N ILE A 198 -0.85 -16.07 -5.43
CA ILE A 198 -0.37 -16.50 -6.74
C ILE A 198 1.09 -16.92 -6.63
N ASP A 199 1.46 -18.03 -7.24
CA ASP A 199 2.83 -18.39 -7.58
C ASP A 199 3.11 -17.95 -9.04
N PRO A 200 3.86 -16.85 -9.26
CA PRO A 200 4.14 -16.35 -10.60
C PRO A 200 4.98 -17.28 -11.46
N GLN A 201 5.83 -18.11 -10.82
CA GLN A 201 6.69 -19.07 -11.54
C GLN A 201 5.87 -20.24 -12.07
N ARG A 202 4.93 -20.75 -11.26
CA ARG A 202 4.02 -21.83 -11.68
C ARG A 202 2.82 -21.30 -12.47
N GLN A 203 2.63 -19.99 -12.49
CA GLN A 203 1.50 -19.31 -13.13
C GLN A 203 0.15 -19.85 -12.62
N ALA A 204 0.03 -19.95 -11.30
CA ALA A 204 -1.12 -20.57 -10.66
C ALA A 204 -1.57 -19.80 -9.42
N VAL A 205 -2.89 -19.76 -9.21
CA VAL A 205 -3.48 -19.40 -7.92
C VAL A 205 -3.25 -20.56 -6.96
N THR A 206 -2.60 -20.27 -5.82
CA THR A 206 -2.28 -21.29 -4.80
C THR A 206 -3.27 -21.29 -3.65
N ALA A 207 -3.93 -20.16 -3.40
CA ALA A 207 -4.99 -20.04 -2.41
C ALA A 207 -5.92 -18.89 -2.75
N VAL A 208 -7.16 -18.97 -2.28
CA VAL A 208 -8.14 -17.87 -2.28
C VAL A 208 -8.76 -17.81 -0.90
N TRP A 209 -8.72 -16.64 -0.27
CA TRP A 209 -9.21 -16.42 1.08
C TRP A 209 -10.27 -15.33 1.09
N LYS A 210 -11.43 -15.62 1.70
CA LYS A 210 -12.40 -14.58 1.99
C LYS A 210 -11.87 -13.65 3.07
N ILE A 211 -12.08 -12.35 2.90
CA ILE A 211 -11.69 -11.35 3.90
C ILE A 211 -12.91 -11.06 4.77
N ASP A 212 -12.89 -11.54 6.03
CA ASP A 212 -14.01 -11.31 6.94
C ASP A 212 -14.14 -9.82 7.29
N GLY A 213 -15.37 -9.31 7.17
CA GLY A 213 -15.67 -7.89 7.47
C GLY A 213 -15.24 -6.89 6.41
N CYS A 214 -14.77 -7.34 5.24
CA CYS A 214 -14.36 -6.50 4.11
C CYS A 214 -15.30 -6.72 2.92
N GLU A 215 -15.75 -5.63 2.32
CA GLU A 215 -16.50 -5.63 1.08
C GLU A 215 -15.72 -4.82 0.04
N GLU A 216 -15.69 -5.28 -1.20
CA GLU A 216 -15.03 -4.62 -2.33
C GLU A 216 -13.58 -4.20 -2.01
N PRO A 217 -12.65 -5.15 -1.69
CA PRO A 217 -11.26 -4.81 -1.43
C PRO A 217 -10.60 -4.20 -2.67
N SER A 218 -10.03 -2.99 -2.52
CA SER A 218 -9.35 -2.26 -3.59
C SER A 218 -7.85 -2.17 -3.30
N GLY A 219 -7.38 -1.18 -2.50
CA GLY A 219 -5.97 -1.04 -2.15
C GLY A 219 -5.43 -2.23 -1.35
N LEU A 220 -4.16 -2.59 -1.57
CA LEU A 220 -3.48 -3.67 -0.85
C LEU A 220 -2.04 -3.28 -0.53
N ALA A 221 -1.61 -3.51 0.71
CA ALA A 221 -0.22 -3.36 1.15
C ALA A 221 0.22 -4.58 1.96
N MET A 222 1.53 -4.75 2.16
CA MET A 222 2.07 -5.91 2.88
C MET A 222 3.17 -5.55 3.87
N ASP A 223 3.04 -6.03 5.10
CA ASP A 223 4.14 -6.20 6.05
C ASP A 223 4.80 -7.55 5.79
N VAL A 224 5.88 -7.55 5.01
CA VAL A 224 6.61 -8.77 4.63
C VAL A 224 7.23 -9.47 5.85
N GLN A 225 7.70 -8.72 6.85
CA GLN A 225 8.30 -9.28 8.05
C GLN A 225 7.25 -9.86 8.99
N GLY A 226 6.16 -9.14 9.19
CA GLY A 226 5.04 -9.59 10.02
C GLY A 226 4.08 -10.52 9.31
N GLN A 227 4.28 -10.80 8.02
CA GLN A 227 3.40 -11.62 7.17
C GLN A 227 1.94 -11.19 7.26
N ARG A 228 1.69 -9.90 7.07
CA ARG A 228 0.35 -9.29 7.14
C ARG A 228 0.03 -8.54 5.87
N LEU A 229 -1.21 -8.66 5.42
CA LEU A 229 -1.78 -7.91 4.32
C LEU A 229 -2.76 -6.89 4.87
N PHE A 230 -2.76 -5.70 4.29
CA PHE A 230 -3.63 -4.58 4.65
C PHE A 230 -4.52 -4.29 3.45
N ALA A 231 -5.78 -4.74 3.50
CA ALA A 231 -6.75 -4.53 2.43
C ALA A 231 -7.68 -3.37 2.79
N GLY A 232 -7.70 -2.34 1.95
CA GLY A 232 -8.66 -1.24 2.03
C GLY A 232 -9.96 -1.65 1.35
N CYS A 233 -11.08 -1.52 2.05
CA CYS A 233 -12.38 -2.08 1.64
C CYS A 233 -13.42 -0.98 1.41
N GLY A 234 -14.31 -1.19 0.42
CA GLY A 234 -15.37 -0.25 0.04
C GLY A 234 -16.37 0.04 1.16
N ASN A 235 -16.55 -0.88 2.11
CA ASN A 235 -17.36 -0.68 3.31
C ASN A 235 -16.65 0.11 4.42
N LYS A 236 -15.64 0.94 4.07
CA LYS A 236 -14.95 1.90 4.96
C LYS A 236 -14.16 1.26 6.10
N VAL A 237 -13.54 0.14 5.84
CA VAL A 237 -12.62 -0.50 6.78
C VAL A 237 -11.31 -0.87 6.09
N MET A 238 -10.22 -0.90 6.87
CA MET A 238 -9.01 -1.62 6.50
C MET A 238 -9.02 -2.95 7.23
N ALA A 239 -8.97 -4.04 6.50
CA ALA A 239 -8.81 -5.38 7.05
C ALA A 239 -7.33 -5.78 7.11
N VAL A 240 -6.89 -6.35 8.21
CA VAL A 240 -5.57 -6.95 8.36
C VAL A 240 -5.71 -8.45 8.27
N VAL A 241 -4.99 -9.07 7.33
CA VAL A 241 -5.07 -10.50 7.03
C VAL A 241 -3.71 -11.16 7.24
N ASP A 242 -3.69 -12.32 7.88
CA ASP A 242 -2.50 -13.16 8.00
C ASP A 242 -2.17 -13.78 6.64
N ALA A 243 -1.04 -13.40 6.06
CA ALA A 243 -0.61 -13.85 4.74
C ALA A 243 -0.20 -15.33 4.67
N THR A 244 -0.10 -16.02 5.82
CA THR A 244 0.25 -17.45 5.87
C THR A 244 -0.96 -18.38 5.72
N ASN A 245 -2.16 -17.89 6.09
CA ASN A 245 -3.35 -18.75 6.17
C ASN A 245 -4.65 -18.05 5.79
N GLY A 246 -4.61 -16.75 5.47
CA GLY A 246 -5.77 -15.97 5.03
C GLY A 246 -6.74 -15.55 6.15
N ARG A 247 -6.40 -15.78 7.42
CA ARG A 247 -7.25 -15.39 8.54
C ARG A 247 -7.26 -13.87 8.72
N THR A 248 -8.43 -13.25 8.79
CA THR A 248 -8.58 -11.85 9.18
C THR A 248 -8.24 -11.68 10.65
N LEU A 249 -7.25 -10.82 10.94
CA LEU A 249 -6.75 -10.53 12.29
C LEU A 249 -7.55 -9.42 12.98
N GLY A 250 -8.18 -8.56 12.20
CA GLY A 250 -9.03 -7.47 12.67
C GLY A 250 -9.28 -6.44 11.57
N THR A 251 -10.15 -5.49 11.89
CA THR A 251 -10.48 -4.36 11.01
C THR A 251 -10.39 -3.05 11.78
N ALA A 252 -10.06 -1.95 11.08
CA ALA A 252 -10.13 -0.59 11.61
C ALA A 252 -10.93 0.30 10.65
N PRO A 253 -11.68 1.29 11.14
CA PRO A 253 -12.42 2.21 10.29
C PRO A 253 -11.47 3.11 9.49
N ILE A 254 -11.81 3.33 8.21
CA ILE A 254 -11.14 4.28 7.31
C ILE A 254 -12.17 5.16 6.61
N GLY A 255 -11.72 6.14 5.81
CA GLY A 255 -12.62 6.98 5.02
C GLY A 255 -13.32 6.24 3.89
N GLU A 256 -14.24 6.94 3.23
CA GLU A 256 -15.01 6.45 2.09
C GLU A 256 -14.21 6.51 0.78
N GLY A 257 -14.38 5.48 -0.07
CA GLY A 257 -13.76 5.44 -1.40
C GLY A 257 -12.26 5.25 -1.33
N VAL A 258 -11.79 4.30 -0.51
CA VAL A 258 -10.40 3.88 -0.48
C VAL A 258 -10.00 3.28 -1.82
N ASP A 259 -8.83 3.65 -2.32
CA ASP A 259 -8.30 3.12 -3.58
C ASP A 259 -6.83 2.66 -3.44
N ALA A 260 -6.09 3.24 -2.52
CA ALA A 260 -4.74 2.77 -2.22
C ALA A 260 -4.49 2.60 -0.72
N THR A 261 -3.64 1.62 -0.41
CA THR A 261 -3.07 1.39 0.92
C THR A 261 -1.55 1.31 0.81
N ALA A 262 -0.85 1.66 1.88
CA ALA A 262 0.60 1.52 1.98
C ALA A 262 0.98 1.03 3.38
N TRP A 263 2.16 0.40 3.49
CA TRP A 263 2.76 0.00 4.76
C TRP A 263 4.17 0.55 4.85
N ASP A 264 4.48 1.22 5.94
CA ASP A 264 5.82 1.68 6.25
C ASP A 264 6.46 0.74 7.28
N PRO A 265 7.44 -0.09 6.88
CA PRO A 265 8.04 -1.07 7.77
C PRO A 265 8.94 -0.46 8.85
N HIS A 266 9.44 0.77 8.64
CA HIS A 266 10.39 1.43 9.54
C HIS A 266 9.68 2.05 10.75
N ILE A 267 8.50 2.62 10.54
CA ILE A 267 7.69 3.23 11.59
C ILE A 267 6.46 2.40 11.96
N ARG A 268 6.22 1.28 11.23
CA ARG A 268 5.16 0.30 11.46
C ARG A 268 3.75 0.91 11.43
N LEU A 269 3.50 1.71 10.42
CA LEU A 269 2.19 2.32 10.15
C LEU A 269 1.67 1.87 8.79
N ALA A 270 0.36 1.60 8.74
CA ALA A 270 -0.36 1.45 7.50
C ALA A 270 -1.16 2.71 7.18
N PHE A 271 -1.41 2.94 5.90
CA PHE A 271 -2.10 4.12 5.41
C PHE A 271 -3.20 3.72 4.43
N ALA A 272 -4.31 4.44 4.48
CA ALA A 272 -5.39 4.32 3.51
C ALA A 272 -5.75 5.70 2.98
N SER A 273 -5.63 5.92 1.67
CA SER A 273 -6.09 7.14 1.01
C SER A 273 -7.51 6.96 0.48
N CYS A 274 -8.39 7.87 0.86
CA CYS A 274 -9.82 7.75 0.66
C CYS A 274 -10.36 8.93 -0.15
N GLY A 275 -11.18 8.63 -1.16
CA GLY A 275 -11.69 9.60 -2.13
C GLY A 275 -12.55 10.71 -1.57
N GLU A 276 -13.13 10.54 -0.39
CA GLU A 276 -13.84 11.61 0.31
C GLU A 276 -12.92 12.76 0.74
N GLY A 277 -11.60 12.54 0.78
CA GLY A 277 -10.59 13.53 1.18
C GLY A 277 -10.00 13.26 2.57
N VAL A 278 -9.74 11.99 2.88
CA VAL A 278 -9.14 11.56 4.14
C VAL A 278 -7.97 10.61 3.87
N LEU A 279 -6.85 10.83 4.56
CA LEU A 279 -5.78 9.85 4.72
C LEU A 279 -5.89 9.28 6.15
N THR A 280 -6.21 8.00 6.26
CA THR A 280 -6.25 7.30 7.56
C THR A 280 -4.91 6.63 7.84
N VAL A 281 -4.35 6.92 9.01
CA VAL A 281 -3.11 6.31 9.52
C VAL A 281 -3.48 5.25 10.54
N ILE A 282 -3.02 4.02 10.33
CA ILE A 282 -3.33 2.85 11.16
C ILE A 282 -2.06 2.36 11.83
N ALA A 283 -2.09 2.22 13.14
CA ALA A 283 -1.09 1.52 13.94
C ALA A 283 -1.55 0.10 14.25
N LEU A 284 -0.61 -0.77 14.57
CA LEU A 284 -0.92 -2.09 15.11
C LEU A 284 -0.69 -2.10 16.62
N SER A 285 -1.69 -2.53 17.38
CA SER A 285 -1.56 -2.75 18.82
C SER A 285 -0.54 -3.85 19.14
N ALA A 286 -0.23 -4.05 20.40
CA ALA A 286 0.67 -5.12 20.85
C ALA A 286 0.15 -6.53 20.46
N SER A 287 -1.17 -6.70 20.33
CA SER A 287 -1.79 -7.94 19.87
C SER A 287 -1.79 -8.09 18.34
N GLY A 288 -1.39 -7.05 17.61
CA GLY A 288 -1.43 -6.98 16.14
C GLY A 288 -2.78 -6.54 15.56
N ALA A 289 -3.72 -6.13 16.41
CA ALA A 289 -4.99 -5.57 15.94
C ALA A 289 -4.78 -4.15 15.39
N PRO A 290 -5.46 -3.78 14.28
CA PRO A 290 -5.34 -2.44 13.71
C PRO A 290 -6.11 -1.40 14.55
N GLU A 291 -5.50 -0.24 14.74
CA GLU A 291 -6.08 0.89 15.48
C GLU A 291 -5.83 2.20 14.71
N VAL A 292 -6.84 3.06 14.63
CA VAL A 292 -6.69 4.37 13.99
C VAL A 292 -5.80 5.26 14.84
N ALA A 293 -4.63 5.61 14.31
CA ALA A 293 -3.69 6.54 14.94
C ALA A 293 -4.01 8.01 14.59
N GLN A 294 -4.48 8.24 13.35
CA GLN A 294 -4.85 9.57 12.86
C GLN A 294 -5.80 9.46 11.67
N SER A 295 -6.73 10.41 11.58
CA SER A 295 -7.48 10.71 10.35
C SER A 295 -7.09 12.13 9.91
N LEU A 296 -6.31 12.24 8.84
CA LEU A 296 -5.85 13.51 8.28
C LEU A 296 -6.80 13.94 7.17
N ALA A 297 -7.40 15.13 7.31
CA ALA A 297 -8.15 15.72 6.22
C ALA A 297 -7.20 16.07 5.07
N THR A 298 -7.51 15.56 3.88
CA THR A 298 -6.82 15.84 2.63
C THR A 298 -7.76 16.59 1.70
N GLN A 299 -7.79 16.26 0.42
CA GLN A 299 -8.70 16.85 -0.53
C GLN A 299 -9.53 15.77 -1.21
N ARG A 300 -10.82 16.05 -1.48
CA ARG A 300 -11.68 15.14 -2.23
C ARG A 300 -11.00 14.68 -3.52
N GLY A 301 -11.06 13.38 -3.79
CA GLY A 301 -10.41 12.75 -4.93
C GLY A 301 -8.97 12.29 -4.68
N ALA A 302 -8.33 12.65 -3.56
CA ALA A 302 -7.00 12.17 -3.18
C ALA A 302 -7.08 10.71 -2.70
N ARG A 303 -7.43 9.79 -3.62
CA ARG A 303 -7.71 8.38 -3.31
C ARG A 303 -6.54 7.44 -3.53
N THR A 304 -5.62 7.82 -4.43
CA THR A 304 -4.43 7.01 -4.74
C THR A 304 -3.19 7.63 -4.12
N MET A 305 -2.24 6.80 -3.72
CA MET A 305 -1.01 7.25 -3.05
C MET A 305 0.21 6.43 -3.42
N ALA A 306 1.38 7.00 -3.16
CA ALA A 306 2.64 6.30 -3.06
C ALA A 306 3.39 6.72 -1.79
N LEU A 307 4.24 5.82 -1.27
CA LEU A 307 5.04 6.02 -0.06
C LEU A 307 6.53 6.02 -0.41
N ASP A 308 7.27 7.01 0.07
CA ASP A 308 8.72 6.97 0.22
C ASP A 308 9.06 6.43 1.61
N GLU A 309 9.48 5.18 1.70
CA GLU A 309 9.78 4.52 2.97
C GLU A 309 11.00 5.14 3.70
N ARG A 310 11.89 5.83 2.99
CA ARG A 310 13.07 6.44 3.56
C ARG A 310 12.78 7.76 4.26
N SER A 311 11.97 8.61 3.64
CA SER A 311 11.56 9.89 4.21
C SER A 311 10.24 9.82 4.97
N HIS A 312 9.53 8.72 4.87
CA HIS A 312 8.17 8.51 5.38
C HIS A 312 7.13 9.46 4.76
N ARG A 313 7.44 10.03 3.58
CA ARG A 313 6.55 10.91 2.84
C ARG A 313 5.50 10.11 2.10
N ILE A 314 4.28 10.64 2.10
CA ILE A 314 3.18 10.10 1.32
C ILE A 314 2.83 11.12 0.24
N PHE A 315 2.73 10.62 -0.99
CA PHE A 315 2.37 11.40 -2.16
C PHE A 315 0.94 11.05 -2.57
N LEU A 316 0.11 12.06 -2.71
CA LEU A 316 -1.28 11.94 -3.15
C LEU A 316 -1.50 12.90 -4.33
N VAL A 317 -2.37 12.55 -5.25
CA VAL A 317 -2.77 13.47 -6.32
C VAL A 317 -4.26 13.74 -6.27
N THR A 318 -4.65 14.95 -6.66
CA THR A 318 -6.03 15.38 -6.71
C THR A 318 -6.22 16.58 -7.65
N ALA A 319 -7.48 16.96 -7.86
CA ALA A 319 -7.85 18.18 -8.58
C ALA A 319 -9.11 18.79 -7.96
N ASN A 320 -9.49 19.98 -8.39
CA ASN A 320 -10.81 20.52 -8.12
C ASN A 320 -11.81 19.94 -9.11
N PHE A 321 -13.04 19.77 -8.63
CA PHE A 321 -14.13 19.23 -9.44
C PHE A 321 -15.24 20.26 -9.62
N GLY A 322 -15.82 20.27 -10.81
CA GLY A 322 -17.07 20.97 -11.07
C GLY A 322 -18.27 20.30 -10.39
N PRO A 323 -19.46 20.85 -10.57
CA PRO A 323 -20.67 20.18 -10.11
C PRO A 323 -20.86 18.86 -10.88
N PRO A 324 -21.38 17.80 -10.21
CA PRO A 324 -21.68 16.56 -10.91
C PRO A 324 -22.77 16.82 -11.98
N PRO A 325 -22.64 16.20 -13.16
CA PRO A 325 -23.73 16.24 -14.16
C PRO A 325 -25.02 15.64 -13.60
N ALA A 326 -26.15 15.96 -14.24
CA ALA A 326 -27.41 15.33 -13.86
C ALA A 326 -27.33 13.80 -14.06
N ALA A 327 -27.83 13.05 -13.08
CA ALA A 327 -27.93 11.61 -13.20
C ALA A 327 -28.87 11.21 -14.34
N THR A 328 -28.50 10.17 -15.08
CA THR A 328 -29.33 9.57 -16.13
C THR A 328 -29.56 8.09 -15.81
N ALA A 329 -30.52 7.45 -16.49
CA ALA A 329 -30.73 6.00 -16.31
C ALA A 329 -29.49 5.17 -16.69
N GLU A 330 -28.71 5.63 -17.66
CA GLU A 330 -27.47 4.98 -18.11
C GLU A 330 -26.27 5.31 -17.20
N HIS A 331 -26.28 6.49 -16.57
CA HIS A 331 -25.24 6.97 -15.65
C HIS A 331 -25.88 7.51 -14.36
N PRO A 332 -26.28 6.64 -13.44
CA PRO A 332 -26.96 7.03 -12.19
C PRO A 332 -26.04 7.82 -11.24
N HIS A 333 -24.73 7.66 -11.35
CA HIS A 333 -23.72 8.35 -10.53
C HIS A 333 -22.62 8.95 -11.42
N PRO A 334 -22.93 10.04 -12.19
CA PRO A 334 -21.96 10.63 -13.09
C PRO A 334 -20.82 11.29 -12.30
N ARG A 335 -19.60 11.06 -12.74
CA ARG A 335 -18.42 11.68 -12.12
C ARG A 335 -18.38 13.17 -12.50
N PRO A 336 -18.09 14.08 -11.54
CA PRO A 336 -17.89 15.48 -11.84
C PRO A 336 -16.64 15.68 -12.71
N ALA A 337 -16.68 16.68 -13.59
CA ALA A 337 -15.53 17.03 -14.42
C ALA A 337 -14.41 17.64 -13.56
N ILE A 338 -13.17 17.35 -13.93
CA ILE A 338 -11.98 18.00 -13.37
C ILE A 338 -11.95 19.44 -13.90
N LEU A 339 -11.73 20.41 -13.00
CA LEU A 339 -11.55 21.81 -13.40
C LEU A 339 -10.13 22.01 -13.96
N PRO A 340 -10.01 22.62 -15.16
CA PRO A 340 -8.71 22.81 -15.81
C PRO A 340 -7.69 23.55 -14.94
N GLY A 341 -6.43 23.13 -15.03
CA GLY A 341 -5.30 23.73 -14.32
C GLY A 341 -5.32 23.54 -12.80
N THR A 342 -6.10 22.59 -12.30
CA THR A 342 -6.22 22.35 -10.84
C THR A 342 -5.58 21.04 -10.38
N PHE A 343 -5.08 20.21 -11.29
CA PHE A 343 -4.40 18.97 -10.95
C PHE A 343 -3.14 19.25 -10.14
N ARG A 344 -2.95 18.53 -9.03
CA ARG A 344 -1.87 18.79 -8.08
C ARG A 344 -1.42 17.54 -7.34
N LEU A 345 -0.18 17.59 -6.89
CA LEU A 345 0.44 16.65 -5.97
C LEU A 345 0.37 17.24 -4.57
N LEU A 346 -0.10 16.46 -3.61
CA LEU A 346 -0.03 16.73 -2.17
C LEU A 346 1.11 15.91 -1.58
N ILE A 347 2.00 16.56 -0.85
CA ILE A 347 3.09 15.91 -0.11
C ILE A 347 2.72 15.93 1.37
N VAL A 348 2.54 14.74 1.94
CA VAL A 348 2.20 14.54 3.34
C VAL A 348 3.43 14.05 4.08
N GLU A 349 3.83 14.76 5.13
CA GLU A 349 5.03 14.47 5.91
C GLU A 349 4.69 14.15 7.37
N PRO A 350 5.50 13.32 8.06
CA PRO A 350 5.38 13.17 9.49
C PRO A 350 5.72 14.48 10.19
N GLY A 351 4.97 14.81 11.26
CA GLY A 351 5.28 15.93 12.13
C GLY A 351 6.65 15.75 12.80
N LYS A 352 7.29 16.86 13.15
CA LYS A 352 8.53 16.81 13.93
C LYS A 352 8.25 16.08 15.24
N ALA A 353 8.97 14.99 15.52
CA ALA A 353 8.90 14.32 16.79
C ALA A 353 9.19 15.34 17.90
N VAL A 354 8.24 15.51 18.84
CA VAL A 354 8.49 16.28 20.04
C VAL A 354 9.53 15.49 20.83
N THR A 355 10.78 15.87 20.69
CA THR A 355 11.84 15.37 21.56
C THR A 355 11.47 15.81 22.96
N ALA A 356 11.02 14.87 23.81
CA ALA A 356 10.83 15.12 25.23
C ALA A 356 12.17 15.65 25.74
N SER A 357 12.19 16.93 26.11
CA SER A 357 13.33 17.52 26.76
C SER A 357 13.56 16.73 28.05
N SER A 358 14.62 15.96 28.11
CA SER A 358 15.12 15.40 29.34
C SER A 358 15.57 16.57 30.23
N GLY A 359 14.63 17.06 31.03
CA GLY A 359 14.94 18.01 32.08
C GLY A 359 15.91 17.34 33.04
N ARG A 360 17.19 17.64 32.90
CA ARG A 360 18.18 17.47 33.98
C ARG A 360 17.81 18.49 35.07
N ARG A 361 17.44 18.01 36.22
CA ARG A 361 17.72 18.64 37.49
C ARG A 361 18.41 17.65 38.41
#